data_35a38c78be08a6bdd55304c409a1d958
#
_entry.id   35a38c78be08a6bdd55304c409a1d958
#
_cell.length_a   1.000
_cell.length_b   1.000
_cell.length_c   1.000
_cell.angle_alpha   90.00
_cell.angle_beta   90.00
_cell.angle_gamma   90.00
#
_symmetry.space_group_name_H-M   'P 1'
#
loop_
_entity.id
_entity.type
_entity.pdbx_description
1 polymer ?
#
loop_
_entity_poly.entity_id
_entity_poly.type
_entity_poly.pdbx_seq_one_letter_code
_entity_poly.pdbx_strand_id
1 'polypeptide(L)'
;MDDWLRSAPATLQSVRELRNRLAQGLSLFQVSLKDQANWLLCFSELAINIVKHATPSATRLWLTLKEDETGLSLILEDDGGPQPGLASAPLPDELQEGGYGLALVHQLFAEVHFSRDGERNRVTLRQQGPVNQLPVLAVIDDDKVMRALLTAYLHEHYWVESYADSHAALLALRKQPPALVLSDIEMEGIDGFGLRQQLMKDPKMKGVPFIFLTGHQDQWTQSRAGALGIDDFLVKPITKQDLLLAVSRVLQRSEQLKSQWGEQLDQRMTSALRPLLPATSIGGYQLALQTRAATVGGGDFLLVKDRVLWLGDVMGHDAEAKFFAHAYAGYLRGLLTAHDLERAPARLLTILSNAVHSDPLLGATLLTTLCIELGNEGRVQWASAGHPAPWLVGPGTIRQVGVTGPLPGLRPDPHFVTNERQLKPGELLLFWTDGLLDSRDAAERQRWESQLKEICLTSGPCLEQLAHRIARWFDERINDAALDDMTLLLVACPGA
;
A
#
# COMPACT_ATOMS: atom_id res chain seq x y z
N MET A 1 -1.84 -28.13 12.46
CA MET A 1 -1.20 -28.25 11.11
C MET A 1 0.29 -28.40 11.31
N ASP A 2 0.99 -29.17 10.45
CA ASP A 2 2.45 -29.30 10.56
C ASP A 2 3.11 -27.98 10.21
N ASP A 3 4.14 -27.59 10.97
CA ASP A 3 4.90 -26.37 10.75
C ASP A 3 5.49 -26.35 9.33
N TRP A 4 5.26 -25.28 8.57
CA TRP A 4 5.82 -25.12 7.24
C TRP A 4 7.26 -24.60 7.37
N LEU A 5 8.26 -25.49 7.18
CA LEU A 5 9.69 -25.17 7.32
C LEU A 5 10.42 -25.20 5.98
N ARG A 6 11.28 -24.20 5.75
CA ARG A 6 12.21 -24.13 4.61
C ARG A 6 13.58 -23.66 5.09
N SER A 7 14.64 -24.09 4.41
CA SER A 7 15.99 -23.60 4.68
C SER A 7 16.78 -23.43 3.39
N ALA A 8 17.74 -22.51 3.41
CA ALA A 8 18.63 -22.22 2.29
C ALA A 8 19.96 -21.61 2.77
N PRO A 9 21.03 -21.65 1.94
CA PRO A 9 22.26 -20.89 2.23
C PRO A 9 21.97 -19.40 2.41
N ALA A 10 22.75 -18.72 3.27
CA ALA A 10 22.57 -17.29 3.54
C ALA A 10 23.17 -16.42 2.40
N THR A 11 22.49 -16.38 1.26
CA THR A 11 22.88 -15.58 0.09
C THR A 11 21.70 -14.74 -0.41
N LEU A 12 21.97 -13.62 -1.08
CA LEU A 12 20.91 -12.78 -1.66
C LEU A 12 20.03 -13.53 -2.67
N GLN A 13 20.61 -14.48 -3.42
CA GLN A 13 19.85 -15.35 -4.32
C GLN A 13 18.88 -16.24 -3.54
N SER A 14 19.34 -16.85 -2.44
CA SER A 14 18.49 -17.70 -1.59
C SER A 14 17.39 -16.91 -0.88
N VAL A 15 17.61 -15.65 -0.54
CA VAL A 15 16.56 -14.77 -0.01
C VAL A 15 15.42 -14.62 -1.02
N ARG A 16 15.72 -14.43 -2.31
CA ARG A 16 14.69 -14.37 -3.38
C ARG A 16 13.91 -15.68 -3.49
N GLU A 17 14.60 -16.82 -3.45
CA GLU A 17 13.97 -18.14 -3.51
C GLU A 17 13.07 -18.39 -2.30
N LEU A 18 13.56 -18.06 -1.09
CA LEU A 18 12.77 -18.18 0.15
C LEU A 18 11.57 -17.25 0.15
N ARG A 19 11.70 -16.03 -0.39
CA ARG A 19 10.58 -15.10 -0.54
C ARG A 19 9.48 -15.65 -1.44
N ASN A 20 9.81 -16.26 -2.57
CA ASN A 20 8.84 -16.88 -3.46
C ASN A 20 8.16 -18.08 -2.79
N ARG A 21 8.92 -18.88 -2.06
CA ARG A 21 8.37 -20.00 -1.26
C ARG A 21 7.50 -19.50 -0.12
N LEU A 22 7.86 -18.38 0.52
CA LEU A 22 7.05 -17.74 1.56
C LEU A 22 5.69 -17.30 0.99
N ALA A 23 5.65 -16.68 -0.20
CA ALA A 23 4.39 -16.32 -0.85
C ALA A 23 3.49 -17.54 -1.06
N GLN A 24 4.05 -18.67 -1.50
CA GLN A 24 3.31 -19.93 -1.61
C GLN A 24 2.81 -20.44 -0.25
N GLY A 25 3.68 -20.38 0.77
CA GLY A 25 3.32 -20.76 2.14
C GLY A 25 2.18 -19.88 2.68
N LEU A 26 2.28 -18.56 2.56
CA LEU A 26 1.23 -17.63 3.00
C LEU A 26 -0.10 -17.87 2.29
N SER A 27 -0.08 -18.28 1.02
CA SER A 27 -1.29 -18.65 0.28
C SER A 27 -1.91 -19.95 0.82
N LEU A 28 -1.10 -20.93 1.27
CA LEU A 28 -1.60 -22.16 1.91
C LEU A 28 -2.29 -21.85 3.26
N PHE A 29 -1.79 -20.85 3.99
CA PHE A 29 -2.42 -20.34 5.23
C PHE A 29 -3.53 -19.32 4.94
N GLN A 30 -3.93 -19.14 3.68
CA GLN A 30 -5.02 -18.26 3.23
C GLN A 30 -4.87 -16.79 3.68
N VAL A 31 -3.64 -16.31 3.83
CA VAL A 31 -3.34 -14.91 4.14
C VAL A 31 -3.81 -14.02 2.99
N SER A 32 -4.45 -12.89 3.29
CA SER A 32 -4.92 -11.94 2.28
C SER A 32 -3.75 -11.42 1.42
N LEU A 33 -3.99 -11.07 0.16
CA LEU A 33 -2.93 -10.52 -0.73
C LEU A 33 -2.28 -9.27 -0.14
N LYS A 34 -3.05 -8.43 0.54
CA LYS A 34 -2.56 -7.23 1.24
C LYS A 34 -1.59 -7.61 2.37
N ASP A 35 -1.98 -8.55 3.20
CA ASP A 35 -1.14 -8.98 4.31
C ASP A 35 0.09 -9.74 3.81
N GLN A 36 -0.04 -10.54 2.73
CA GLN A 36 1.10 -11.21 2.11
C GLN A 36 2.19 -10.22 1.69
N ALA A 37 1.82 -9.06 1.15
CA ALA A 37 2.78 -8.01 0.78
C ALA A 37 3.61 -7.55 1.99
N ASN A 38 2.96 -7.30 3.14
CA ASN A 38 3.62 -6.91 4.39
C ASN A 38 4.57 -8.01 4.89
N TRP A 39 4.12 -9.27 4.89
CA TRP A 39 4.95 -10.42 5.28
C TRP A 39 6.20 -10.56 4.40
N LEU A 40 6.02 -10.44 3.08
CA LEU A 40 7.10 -10.59 2.10
C LEU A 40 8.10 -9.43 2.18
N LEU A 41 7.64 -8.23 2.47
CA LEU A 41 8.48 -7.05 2.66
C LEU A 41 9.33 -7.20 3.91
N CYS A 42 8.71 -7.44 5.07
CA CYS A 42 9.43 -7.62 6.33
C CYS A 42 10.41 -8.79 6.30
N PHE A 43 10.02 -9.92 5.71
CA PHE A 43 10.95 -11.04 5.50
C PHE A 43 12.17 -10.60 4.65
N SER A 44 11.95 -9.87 3.57
CA SER A 44 13.03 -9.44 2.68
C SER A 44 14.01 -8.53 3.41
N GLU A 45 13.51 -7.54 4.16
CA GLU A 45 14.34 -6.62 4.95
C GLU A 45 15.17 -7.36 6.01
N LEU A 46 14.54 -8.22 6.79
CA LEU A 46 15.23 -8.99 7.83
C LEU A 46 16.28 -9.94 7.25
N ALA A 47 15.92 -10.70 6.20
CA ALA A 47 16.83 -11.67 5.60
C ALA A 47 18.01 -11.00 4.88
N ILE A 48 17.79 -9.86 4.20
CA ILE A 48 18.87 -9.07 3.58
C ILE A 48 19.80 -8.51 4.65
N ASN A 49 19.27 -8.00 5.77
CA ASN A 49 20.06 -7.50 6.89
C ASN A 49 20.95 -8.59 7.49
N ILE A 50 20.43 -9.79 7.68
CA ILE A 50 21.21 -10.94 8.14
C ILE A 50 22.36 -11.23 7.17
N VAL A 51 22.06 -11.37 5.87
CA VAL A 51 23.07 -11.72 4.84
C VAL A 51 24.16 -10.65 4.73
N LYS A 52 23.81 -9.36 4.88
CA LYS A 52 24.77 -8.25 4.71
C LYS A 52 25.57 -7.90 5.98
N HIS A 53 24.97 -8.07 7.16
CA HIS A 53 25.49 -7.45 8.39
C HIS A 53 25.82 -8.42 9.53
N ALA A 54 25.47 -9.72 9.42
CA ALA A 54 25.84 -10.69 10.44
C ALA A 54 27.37 -10.83 10.55
N THR A 55 27.89 -10.73 11.78
CA THR A 55 29.32 -10.87 12.05
C THR A 55 29.57 -11.81 13.26
N PRO A 56 30.14 -13.02 13.06
CA PRO A 56 30.53 -13.64 11.79
C PRO A 56 29.33 -13.83 10.85
N SER A 57 29.61 -13.90 9.54
CA SER A 57 28.58 -14.02 8.51
C SER A 57 27.73 -15.29 8.69
N ALA A 58 26.42 -15.17 8.50
CA ALA A 58 25.52 -16.30 8.48
C ALA A 58 25.86 -17.23 7.31
N THR A 59 25.77 -18.53 7.51
CA THR A 59 25.94 -19.53 6.46
C THR A 59 24.61 -20.08 5.97
N ARG A 60 23.58 -20.07 6.81
CA ARG A 60 22.25 -20.62 6.50
C ARG A 60 21.13 -19.80 7.12
N LEU A 61 20.00 -19.76 6.41
CA LEU A 61 18.72 -19.20 6.85
C LEU A 61 17.71 -20.34 7.00
N TRP A 62 16.87 -20.26 8.03
CA TRP A 62 15.68 -21.12 8.21
C TRP A 62 14.46 -20.22 8.32
N LEU A 63 13.42 -20.62 7.64
CA LEU A 63 12.15 -19.91 7.58
C LEU A 63 11.02 -20.85 7.97
N THR A 64 10.26 -20.49 8.99
CA THR A 64 9.12 -21.27 9.48
C THR A 64 7.87 -20.40 9.49
N LEU A 65 6.76 -20.92 8.96
CA LEU A 65 5.42 -20.42 9.21
C LEU A 65 4.73 -21.37 10.18
N LYS A 66 4.16 -20.81 11.23
CA LYS A 66 3.44 -21.54 12.26
C LYS A 66 2.14 -20.83 12.60
N GLU A 67 1.04 -21.56 12.61
CA GLU A 67 -0.25 -21.09 13.06
C GLU A 67 -0.60 -21.72 14.41
N ASP A 68 -1.04 -20.90 15.35
CA ASP A 68 -1.56 -21.32 16.64
C ASP A 68 -2.89 -20.59 16.94
N GLU A 69 -3.47 -20.86 18.11
CA GLU A 69 -4.76 -20.27 18.55
C GLU A 69 -4.72 -18.72 18.59
N THR A 70 -3.55 -18.12 18.58
CA THR A 70 -3.34 -16.67 18.70
C THR A 70 -3.03 -15.99 17.38
N GLY A 71 -2.75 -16.75 16.31
CA GLY A 71 -2.52 -16.23 14.96
C GLY A 71 -1.37 -16.89 14.21
N LEU A 72 -0.99 -16.30 13.08
CA LEU A 72 0.13 -16.72 12.25
C LEU A 72 1.44 -16.09 12.74
N SER A 73 2.48 -16.90 12.80
CA SER A 73 3.85 -16.48 13.13
C SER A 73 4.80 -16.85 12.00
N LEU A 74 5.67 -15.92 11.62
CA LEU A 74 6.82 -16.15 10.78
C LEU A 74 8.06 -16.12 11.67
N ILE A 75 8.85 -17.19 11.61
CA ILE A 75 10.09 -17.32 12.35
C ILE A 75 11.23 -17.40 11.34
N LEU A 76 12.14 -16.44 11.40
CA LEU A 76 13.37 -16.40 10.62
C LEU A 76 14.55 -16.65 11.56
N GLU A 77 15.36 -17.66 11.25
CA GLU A 77 16.55 -18.00 12.02
C GLU A 77 17.81 -17.96 11.14
N ASP A 78 18.95 -17.64 11.74
CA ASP A 78 20.26 -17.69 11.12
C ASP A 78 21.33 -18.21 12.11
N ASP A 79 22.45 -18.69 11.56
CA ASP A 79 23.61 -19.17 12.30
C ASP A 79 24.76 -18.15 12.36
N GLY A 80 24.48 -16.89 12.10
CA GLY A 80 25.45 -15.80 12.18
C GLY A 80 25.81 -15.39 13.61
N GLY A 81 26.71 -14.43 13.72
CA GLY A 81 27.10 -13.88 15.01
C GLY A 81 25.94 -13.21 15.75
N PRO A 82 26.09 -12.97 17.07
CA PRO A 82 25.10 -12.23 17.83
C PRO A 82 24.90 -10.85 17.21
N GLN A 83 23.64 -10.43 17.09
CA GLN A 83 23.28 -9.11 16.57
C GLN A 83 22.80 -8.22 17.73
N PRO A 84 23.72 -7.60 18.51
CA PRO A 84 23.35 -6.68 19.57
C PRO A 84 22.77 -5.41 18.95
N GLY A 85 21.53 -5.07 19.32
CA GLY A 85 20.87 -3.84 18.88
C GLY A 85 19.61 -4.01 18.07
N LEU A 86 19.28 -5.21 17.57
CA LEU A 86 18.01 -5.45 16.88
C LEU A 86 16.79 -5.33 17.80
N ALA A 87 16.93 -5.65 19.10
CA ALA A 87 15.83 -5.58 20.07
C ALA A 87 15.53 -4.16 20.59
N SER A 88 16.38 -3.18 20.35
CA SER A 88 16.29 -1.84 20.93
C SER A 88 16.84 -0.74 20.03
N ALA A 89 16.81 -0.91 18.70
CA ALA A 89 17.26 0.15 17.81
C ALA A 89 16.25 1.30 17.85
N PRO A 90 16.56 2.44 18.51
CA PRO A 90 15.81 3.66 18.28
C PRO A 90 15.95 4.02 16.80
N LEU A 91 14.93 4.71 16.25
CA LEU A 91 15.04 5.29 14.92
C LEU A 91 16.38 6.06 14.84
N PRO A 92 17.24 5.77 13.86
CA PRO A 92 18.54 6.44 13.77
C PRO A 92 18.32 7.94 13.57
N ASP A 93 19.05 8.76 14.36
CA ASP A 93 19.00 10.22 14.32
C ASP A 93 19.56 10.82 13.00
N GLU A 94 20.34 10.05 12.25
CA GLU A 94 20.90 10.44 10.95
C GLU A 94 20.62 9.37 9.88
N LEU A 95 20.23 9.84 8.70
CA LEU A 95 20.01 9.05 7.50
C LEU A 95 21.32 8.46 6.98
N GLN A 96 21.61 7.22 7.34
CA GLN A 96 22.56 6.38 6.58
C GLN A 96 21.75 5.49 5.63
N GLU A 97 22.20 5.36 4.37
CA GLU A 97 21.60 4.40 3.43
C GLU A 97 21.52 3.01 4.09
N GLY A 98 20.30 2.55 4.45
CA GLY A 98 20.04 1.19 4.89
C GLY A 98 19.56 0.96 6.32
N GLY A 99 18.97 1.92 7.03
CA GLY A 99 18.49 1.75 8.43
C GLY A 99 16.99 1.60 8.66
N TYR A 100 16.16 1.68 7.63
CA TYR A 100 14.70 1.78 7.78
C TYR A 100 13.95 0.45 7.91
N GLY A 101 14.55 -0.65 7.48
CA GLY A 101 13.87 -1.94 7.42
C GLY A 101 13.36 -2.43 8.78
N LEU A 102 14.09 -2.18 9.88
CA LEU A 102 13.67 -2.58 11.23
C LEU A 102 12.54 -1.72 11.78
N ALA A 103 12.55 -0.42 11.51
CA ALA A 103 11.49 0.50 11.90
C ALA A 103 10.18 0.11 11.19
N LEU A 104 10.26 -0.25 9.92
CA LEU A 104 9.14 -0.74 9.12
C LEU A 104 8.58 -2.05 9.68
N VAL A 105 9.43 -3.00 10.09
CA VAL A 105 9.00 -4.26 10.69
C VAL A 105 8.20 -4.00 11.97
N HIS A 106 8.66 -3.10 12.84
CA HIS A 106 7.92 -2.73 14.06
C HIS A 106 6.63 -1.94 13.79
N GLN A 107 6.53 -1.24 12.67
CA GLN A 107 5.32 -0.53 12.28
C GLN A 107 4.24 -1.48 11.73
N LEU A 108 4.65 -2.50 10.96
CA LEU A 108 3.73 -3.42 10.30
C LEU A 108 3.30 -4.60 11.18
N PHE A 109 4.11 -4.96 12.18
CA PHE A 109 3.83 -6.08 13.09
C PHE A 109 3.84 -5.61 14.55
N ALA A 110 2.72 -5.80 15.23
CA ALA A 110 2.58 -5.42 16.64
C ALA A 110 3.48 -6.23 17.58
N GLU A 111 3.79 -7.46 17.22
CA GLU A 111 4.66 -8.36 17.99
C GLU A 111 5.86 -8.77 17.14
N VAL A 112 7.01 -8.16 17.46
CA VAL A 112 8.32 -8.52 16.88
C VAL A 112 9.23 -8.93 18.00
N HIS A 113 9.68 -10.17 17.98
CA HIS A 113 10.51 -10.73 19.04
C HIS A 113 11.85 -11.18 18.50
N PHE A 114 12.94 -10.66 19.08
CA PHE A 114 14.31 -11.07 18.78
C PHE A 114 14.82 -11.92 19.94
N SER A 115 15.37 -13.08 19.64
CA SER A 115 15.97 -13.99 20.63
C SER A 115 17.18 -14.69 20.04
N ARG A 116 17.98 -15.30 20.91
CA ARG A 116 19.06 -16.20 20.52
C ARG A 116 18.90 -17.49 21.28
N ASP A 117 18.84 -18.61 20.56
CA ASP A 117 18.72 -19.94 21.13
C ASP A 117 19.94 -20.77 20.71
N GLY A 118 20.85 -20.99 21.67
CA GLY A 118 22.13 -21.63 21.39
C GLY A 118 22.97 -20.83 20.39
N GLU A 119 23.25 -21.42 19.23
CA GLU A 119 24.07 -20.80 18.17
C GLU A 119 23.23 -20.04 17.12
N ARG A 120 21.90 -20.04 17.25
CA ARG A 120 21.01 -19.41 16.27
C ARG A 120 20.37 -18.12 16.77
N ASN A 121 20.41 -17.10 15.96
CA ASN A 121 19.54 -15.93 16.12
C ASN A 121 18.15 -16.28 15.61
N ARG A 122 17.13 -15.72 16.24
CA ARG A 122 15.72 -15.93 15.87
C ARG A 122 14.97 -14.61 15.91
N VAL A 123 14.28 -14.30 14.81
CA VAL A 123 13.30 -13.22 14.74
C VAL A 123 11.92 -13.84 14.54
N THR A 124 10.99 -13.47 15.38
CA THR A 124 9.58 -13.89 15.27
C THR A 124 8.73 -12.67 14.99
N LEU A 125 8.01 -12.71 13.86
CA LEU A 125 6.96 -11.75 13.53
C LEU A 125 5.62 -12.43 13.78
N ARG A 126 4.69 -11.74 14.44
CA ARG A 126 3.36 -12.27 14.73
C ARG A 126 2.29 -11.31 14.24
N GLN A 127 1.33 -11.86 13.50
CA GLN A 127 0.08 -11.19 13.17
C GLN A 127 -0.98 -11.65 14.18
N GLN A 128 -1.57 -10.72 14.92
CA GLN A 128 -2.63 -11.04 15.87
C GLN A 128 -3.94 -11.37 15.13
N GLY A 129 -4.56 -12.46 15.51
CA GLY A 129 -5.85 -12.94 15.03
C GLY A 129 -5.73 -14.21 14.18
N PRO A 130 -6.77 -15.03 14.12
CA PRO A 130 -6.77 -16.22 13.28
C PRO A 130 -6.68 -15.82 11.81
N VAL A 131 -5.72 -16.38 11.09
CA VAL A 131 -5.45 -16.16 9.66
C VAL A 131 -6.63 -16.65 8.80
N ASN A 132 -7.46 -17.50 9.35
CA ASN A 132 -8.56 -18.15 8.67
C ASN A 132 -9.88 -17.92 9.41
N GLN A 133 -10.34 -16.66 9.46
CA GLN A 133 -11.74 -16.45 9.83
C GLN A 133 -12.60 -16.79 8.62
N LEU A 134 -13.18 -17.99 8.66
CA LEU A 134 -14.33 -18.29 7.79
C LEU A 134 -15.31 -17.10 7.88
N PRO A 135 -15.91 -16.66 6.76
CA PRO A 135 -16.85 -15.55 6.80
C PRO A 135 -17.92 -15.83 7.86
N VAL A 136 -18.14 -14.85 8.75
CA VAL A 136 -19.13 -14.97 9.82
C VAL A 136 -20.52 -14.79 9.22
N LEU A 137 -21.38 -15.79 9.38
CA LEU A 137 -22.79 -15.70 8.97
C LEU A 137 -23.66 -15.64 10.22
N ALA A 138 -24.64 -14.75 10.23
CA ALA A 138 -25.67 -14.69 11.28
C ALA A 138 -26.91 -15.44 10.83
N VAL A 139 -27.37 -16.42 11.61
CA VAL A 139 -28.61 -17.17 11.37
C VAL A 139 -29.61 -16.81 12.46
N ILE A 140 -30.76 -16.22 12.08
CA ILE A 140 -31.81 -15.79 12.99
C ILE A 140 -33.12 -16.53 12.64
N ASP A 141 -33.61 -17.34 13.55
CA ASP A 141 -34.82 -18.14 13.41
C ASP A 141 -35.29 -18.54 14.82
N ASP A 142 -36.55 -18.44 15.17
CA ASP A 142 -37.05 -18.79 16.51
C ASP A 142 -37.18 -20.33 16.68
N ASP A 143 -37.26 -21.09 15.57
CA ASP A 143 -37.21 -22.56 15.62
C ASP A 143 -35.78 -23.08 15.87
N LYS A 144 -35.60 -23.72 17.02
CA LYS A 144 -34.33 -24.33 17.42
C LYS A 144 -33.85 -25.41 16.45
N VAL A 145 -34.77 -26.18 15.85
CA VAL A 145 -34.42 -27.28 14.94
C VAL A 145 -33.90 -26.69 13.62
N MET A 146 -34.58 -25.67 13.12
CA MET A 146 -34.18 -24.98 11.90
C MET A 146 -32.81 -24.31 12.06
N ARG A 147 -32.58 -23.56 13.16
CA ARG A 147 -31.26 -22.99 13.45
C ARG A 147 -30.14 -24.05 13.47
N ALA A 148 -30.37 -25.18 14.15
CA ALA A 148 -29.40 -26.28 14.22
C ALA A 148 -29.12 -26.88 12.83
N LEU A 149 -30.15 -27.05 12.02
CA LEU A 149 -30.03 -27.56 10.65
C LEU A 149 -29.23 -26.62 9.74
N LEU A 150 -29.58 -25.34 9.73
CA LEU A 150 -28.88 -24.32 8.95
C LEU A 150 -27.41 -24.20 9.38
N THR A 151 -27.14 -24.21 10.68
CA THR A 151 -25.77 -24.22 11.21
C THR A 151 -25.00 -25.45 10.74
N ALA A 152 -25.62 -26.64 10.79
CA ALA A 152 -24.99 -27.88 10.34
C ALA A 152 -24.70 -27.89 8.82
N TYR A 153 -25.51 -27.23 8.01
CA TYR A 153 -25.28 -27.09 6.57
C TYR A 153 -24.15 -26.12 6.20
N LEU A 154 -23.94 -25.08 7.04
CA LEU A 154 -23.02 -23.97 6.75
C LEU A 154 -21.63 -24.15 7.40
N HIS A 155 -21.50 -24.87 8.51
CA HIS A 155 -20.30 -24.92 9.36
C HIS A 155 -19.01 -25.39 8.66
N GLU A 156 -19.12 -26.14 7.57
CA GLU A 156 -17.96 -26.60 6.79
C GLU A 156 -17.24 -25.44 6.03
N HIS A 157 -17.99 -24.36 5.73
CA HIS A 157 -17.53 -23.27 4.88
C HIS A 157 -17.60 -21.90 5.52
N TYR A 158 -18.34 -21.78 6.64
CA TYR A 158 -18.62 -20.50 7.30
C TYR A 158 -18.60 -20.65 8.83
N TRP A 159 -18.23 -19.57 9.51
CA TRP A 159 -18.45 -19.45 10.95
C TRP A 159 -19.89 -18.99 11.17
N VAL A 160 -20.70 -19.76 11.91
CA VAL A 160 -22.13 -19.47 12.07
C VAL A 160 -22.41 -19.01 13.49
N GLU A 161 -22.89 -17.78 13.61
CA GLU A 161 -23.51 -17.26 14.84
C GLU A 161 -25.03 -17.38 14.74
N SER A 162 -25.66 -18.07 15.68
CA SER A 162 -27.11 -18.31 15.63
C SER A 162 -27.85 -17.61 16.78
N TYR A 163 -28.96 -16.98 16.46
CA TYR A 163 -29.81 -16.20 17.38
C TYR A 163 -31.23 -16.69 17.37
N ALA A 164 -31.84 -16.86 18.56
CA ALA A 164 -33.21 -17.34 18.71
C ALA A 164 -34.24 -16.20 18.59
N ASP A 165 -33.80 -14.95 18.71
CA ASP A 165 -34.67 -13.80 18.66
C ASP A 165 -33.97 -12.60 18.03
N SER A 166 -34.79 -11.73 17.40
CA SER A 166 -34.34 -10.53 16.70
C SER A 166 -33.70 -9.49 17.60
N HIS A 167 -34.02 -9.43 18.89
CA HIS A 167 -33.49 -8.44 19.82
C HIS A 167 -32.02 -8.76 20.18
N ALA A 168 -31.76 -10.02 20.52
CA ALA A 168 -30.39 -10.51 20.76
C ALA A 168 -29.52 -10.34 19.50
N ALA A 169 -30.06 -10.68 18.32
CA ALA A 169 -29.40 -10.49 17.05
C ALA A 169 -29.02 -9.02 16.81
N LEU A 170 -29.95 -8.07 16.98
CA LEU A 170 -29.70 -6.63 16.81
C LEU A 170 -28.55 -6.11 17.67
N LEU A 171 -28.46 -6.54 18.92
CA LEU A 171 -27.41 -6.10 19.85
C LEU A 171 -26.04 -6.66 19.44
N ALA A 172 -25.98 -7.90 18.99
CA ALA A 172 -24.73 -8.56 18.58
C ALA A 172 -24.23 -8.01 17.23
N LEU A 173 -25.10 -7.96 16.22
CA LEU A 173 -24.75 -7.56 14.85
C LEU A 173 -24.29 -6.11 14.74
N ARG A 174 -24.80 -5.20 15.59
CA ARG A 174 -24.30 -3.81 15.65
C ARG A 174 -22.89 -3.69 16.20
N LYS A 175 -22.48 -4.62 17.09
CA LYS A 175 -21.10 -4.63 17.63
C LYS A 175 -20.12 -5.21 16.60
N GLN A 176 -20.52 -6.31 15.98
CA GLN A 176 -19.69 -7.02 15.01
C GLN A 176 -20.54 -7.41 13.79
N PRO A 177 -20.48 -6.62 12.71
CA PRO A 177 -21.20 -6.91 11.47
C PRO A 177 -20.74 -8.24 10.86
N PRO A 178 -21.66 -9.16 10.50
CA PRO A 178 -21.33 -10.41 9.83
C PRO A 178 -21.10 -10.20 8.33
N ALA A 179 -20.57 -11.20 7.65
CA ALA A 179 -20.45 -11.21 6.20
C ALA A 179 -21.81 -11.32 5.50
N LEU A 180 -22.80 -11.99 6.13
CA LEU A 180 -24.16 -12.15 5.61
C LEU A 180 -25.12 -12.51 6.75
N VAL A 181 -26.38 -12.04 6.65
CA VAL A 181 -27.47 -12.38 7.54
C VAL A 181 -28.49 -13.29 6.85
N LEU A 182 -28.81 -14.40 7.50
CA LEU A 182 -29.94 -15.29 7.16
C LEU A 182 -31.00 -15.13 8.23
N SER A 183 -32.19 -14.70 7.90
CA SER A 183 -33.27 -14.48 8.89
C SER A 183 -34.57 -15.11 8.45
N ASP A 184 -35.22 -15.81 9.36
CA ASP A 184 -36.65 -16.12 9.17
C ASP A 184 -37.47 -14.83 9.09
N ILE A 185 -38.51 -14.84 8.32
CA ILE A 185 -39.49 -13.76 8.23
C ILE A 185 -40.43 -13.82 9.43
N GLU A 186 -40.96 -15.00 9.74
CA GLU A 186 -41.97 -15.20 10.76
C GLU A 186 -41.34 -15.56 12.10
N MET A 187 -41.10 -14.56 12.94
CA MET A 187 -40.53 -14.73 14.29
C MET A 187 -41.37 -14.01 15.34
N GLU A 188 -41.36 -14.54 16.55
CA GLU A 188 -42.04 -13.87 17.70
C GLU A 188 -41.40 -12.51 17.99
N GLY A 189 -42.22 -11.48 18.21
CA GLY A 189 -41.80 -10.14 18.56
C GLY A 189 -41.46 -9.28 17.33
N ILE A 190 -40.19 -9.11 16.97
CA ILE A 190 -39.76 -8.36 15.79
C ILE A 190 -39.60 -9.37 14.65
N ASP A 191 -40.44 -9.25 13.60
CA ASP A 191 -40.34 -10.07 12.41
C ASP A 191 -39.04 -9.80 11.62
N GLY A 192 -38.69 -10.68 10.68
CA GLY A 192 -37.48 -10.53 9.86
C GLY A 192 -37.43 -9.20 9.10
N PHE A 193 -38.55 -8.67 8.66
CA PHE A 193 -38.66 -7.37 7.99
C PHE A 193 -38.34 -6.21 8.95
N GLY A 194 -38.89 -6.25 10.17
CA GLY A 194 -38.61 -5.29 11.22
C GLY A 194 -37.14 -5.31 11.65
N LEU A 195 -36.55 -6.49 11.74
CA LEU A 195 -35.13 -6.68 12.01
C LEU A 195 -34.28 -5.98 10.92
N ARG A 196 -34.52 -6.28 9.63
CA ARG A 196 -33.82 -5.64 8.51
C ARG A 196 -33.95 -4.13 8.54
N GLN A 197 -35.17 -3.61 8.75
CA GLN A 197 -35.43 -2.17 8.82
C GLN A 197 -34.64 -1.48 9.96
N GLN A 198 -34.48 -2.15 11.10
CA GLN A 198 -33.70 -1.62 12.21
C GLN A 198 -32.20 -1.69 11.96
N LEU A 199 -31.71 -2.74 11.30
CA LEU A 199 -30.29 -2.86 10.91
C LEU A 199 -29.90 -1.82 9.84
N MET A 200 -30.78 -1.51 8.90
CA MET A 200 -30.53 -0.48 7.88
C MET A 200 -30.35 0.94 8.45
N LYS A 201 -30.73 1.22 9.69
CA LYS A 201 -30.48 2.51 10.36
C LYS A 201 -29.01 2.67 10.77
N ASP A 202 -28.27 1.57 10.90
CA ASP A 202 -26.85 1.58 11.21
C ASP A 202 -26.01 1.61 9.93
N PRO A 203 -25.14 2.63 9.74
CA PRO A 203 -24.29 2.72 8.54
C PRO A 203 -23.42 1.48 8.31
N LYS A 204 -22.96 0.82 9.37
CA LYS A 204 -22.13 -0.40 9.28
C LYS A 204 -22.91 -1.60 8.74
N MET A 205 -24.21 -1.63 8.97
CA MET A 205 -25.08 -2.75 8.56
C MET A 205 -25.73 -2.55 7.19
N LYS A 206 -25.70 -1.32 6.62
CA LYS A 206 -26.33 -1.02 5.30
C LYS A 206 -25.78 -1.89 4.17
N GLY A 207 -24.49 -2.18 4.19
CA GLY A 207 -23.81 -2.97 3.16
C GLY A 207 -23.72 -4.47 3.44
N VAL A 208 -24.30 -4.94 4.56
CA VAL A 208 -24.31 -6.37 4.90
C VAL A 208 -25.42 -7.06 4.12
N PRO A 209 -25.10 -8.08 3.29
CA PRO A 209 -26.10 -8.81 2.53
C PRO A 209 -27.06 -9.57 3.43
N PHE A 210 -28.32 -9.71 2.94
CA PHE A 210 -29.41 -10.25 3.73
C PHE A 210 -30.27 -11.23 2.90
N ILE A 211 -30.45 -12.46 3.42
CA ILE A 211 -31.28 -13.51 2.82
C ILE A 211 -32.44 -13.78 3.77
N PHE A 212 -33.68 -13.73 3.27
CA PHE A 212 -34.82 -14.17 4.04
C PHE A 212 -35.12 -15.64 3.82
N LEU A 213 -35.56 -16.28 4.91
CA LEU A 213 -36.11 -17.63 4.91
C LEU A 213 -37.65 -17.50 5.09
N THR A 214 -38.43 -18.16 4.23
CA THR A 214 -39.89 -18.01 4.23
C THR A 214 -40.60 -19.34 4.04
N GLY A 215 -41.72 -19.53 4.73
CA GLY A 215 -42.63 -20.65 4.50
C GLY A 215 -43.62 -20.44 3.34
N HIS A 216 -43.74 -19.21 2.81
CA HIS A 216 -44.76 -18.84 1.83
C HIS A 216 -44.15 -18.15 0.61
N GLN A 217 -44.65 -18.48 -0.59
CA GLN A 217 -44.32 -17.83 -1.86
C GLN A 217 -45.45 -16.93 -2.32
N ASP A 218 -45.79 -15.87 -1.58
CA ASP A 218 -46.77 -14.91 -2.06
C ASP A 218 -46.14 -13.64 -2.65
N GLN A 219 -46.86 -13.00 -3.58
CA GLN A 219 -46.43 -11.76 -4.25
C GLN A 219 -46.23 -10.59 -3.27
N TRP A 220 -46.92 -10.61 -2.14
CA TRP A 220 -46.83 -9.56 -1.13
C TRP A 220 -45.52 -9.61 -0.35
N THR A 221 -45.11 -10.81 0.03
CA THR A 221 -43.80 -11.05 0.70
C THR A 221 -42.65 -10.67 -0.25
N GLN A 222 -42.72 -11.00 -1.54
CA GLN A 222 -41.72 -10.63 -2.55
C GLN A 222 -41.60 -9.13 -2.76
N SER A 223 -42.76 -8.41 -2.86
CA SER A 223 -42.76 -6.95 -3.03
C SER A 223 -42.19 -6.20 -1.83
N ARG A 224 -42.51 -6.65 -0.61
CA ARG A 224 -42.01 -6.05 0.62
C ARG A 224 -40.53 -6.29 0.80
N ALA A 225 -40.04 -7.48 0.50
CA ALA A 225 -38.65 -7.86 0.49
C ALA A 225 -37.83 -6.99 -0.47
N GLY A 226 -38.30 -6.81 -1.70
CA GLY A 226 -37.66 -5.95 -2.72
C GLY A 226 -37.54 -4.50 -2.28
N ALA A 227 -38.55 -3.93 -1.60
CA ALA A 227 -38.52 -2.57 -1.09
C ALA A 227 -37.48 -2.36 0.04
N LEU A 228 -37.08 -3.42 0.76
CA LEU A 228 -36.08 -3.40 1.83
C LEU A 228 -34.65 -3.71 1.35
N GLY A 229 -34.45 -3.86 0.03
CA GLY A 229 -33.14 -4.07 -0.56
C GLY A 229 -32.47 -5.36 -0.06
N ILE A 230 -33.23 -6.47 -0.05
CA ILE A 230 -32.68 -7.78 0.24
C ILE A 230 -31.96 -8.36 -0.98
N ASP A 231 -31.00 -9.22 -0.75
CA ASP A 231 -30.20 -9.81 -1.80
C ASP A 231 -30.80 -11.10 -2.37
N ASP A 232 -31.50 -11.86 -1.51
CA ASP A 232 -32.19 -13.10 -1.92
C ASP A 232 -33.23 -13.55 -0.88
N PHE A 233 -34.01 -14.59 -1.23
CA PHE A 233 -34.88 -15.31 -0.32
C PHE A 233 -34.87 -16.81 -0.61
N LEU A 234 -35.02 -17.63 0.43
CA LEU A 234 -35.13 -19.07 0.33
C LEU A 234 -36.46 -19.55 0.91
N VAL A 235 -37.13 -20.44 0.15
CA VAL A 235 -38.41 -20.99 0.55
C VAL A 235 -38.20 -22.31 1.29
N LYS A 236 -38.80 -22.43 2.47
CA LYS A 236 -38.82 -23.67 3.25
C LYS A 236 -39.70 -24.71 2.55
N PRO A 237 -39.31 -25.99 2.42
CA PRO A 237 -38.12 -26.62 3.00
C PRO A 237 -36.83 -26.33 2.22
N ILE A 238 -35.73 -26.04 2.96
CA ILE A 238 -34.45 -25.62 2.39
C ILE A 238 -33.52 -26.84 2.32
N THR A 239 -32.95 -27.11 1.14
CA THR A 239 -31.89 -28.14 0.99
C THR A 239 -30.51 -27.57 1.29
N LYS A 240 -29.54 -28.40 1.69
CA LYS A 240 -28.13 -27.98 1.88
C LYS A 240 -27.57 -27.32 0.62
N GLN A 241 -27.90 -27.86 -0.56
CA GLN A 241 -27.41 -27.38 -1.83
C GLN A 241 -27.96 -25.96 -2.16
N ASP A 242 -29.26 -25.75 -2.00
CA ASP A 242 -29.89 -24.46 -2.28
C ASP A 242 -29.37 -23.37 -1.34
N LEU A 243 -29.19 -23.70 -0.05
CA LEU A 243 -28.64 -22.81 0.94
C LEU A 243 -27.20 -22.36 0.59
N LEU A 244 -26.30 -23.32 0.32
CA LEU A 244 -24.92 -23.05 -0.03
C LEU A 244 -24.80 -22.24 -1.34
N LEU A 245 -25.62 -22.55 -2.34
CA LEU A 245 -25.66 -21.81 -3.61
C LEU A 245 -26.15 -20.36 -3.41
N ALA A 246 -27.20 -20.16 -2.62
CA ALA A 246 -27.70 -18.82 -2.36
C ALA A 246 -26.69 -17.98 -1.57
N VAL A 247 -26.12 -18.53 -0.49
CA VAL A 247 -25.10 -17.84 0.33
C VAL A 247 -23.88 -17.48 -0.51
N SER A 248 -23.32 -18.45 -1.26
CA SER A 248 -22.14 -18.20 -2.09
C SER A 248 -22.39 -17.14 -3.16
N ARG A 249 -23.55 -17.23 -3.86
CA ARG A 249 -23.94 -16.25 -4.89
C ARG A 249 -24.07 -14.83 -4.32
N VAL A 250 -24.72 -14.69 -3.17
CA VAL A 250 -24.96 -13.38 -2.53
C VAL A 250 -23.65 -12.78 -2.00
N LEU A 251 -22.79 -13.57 -1.37
CA LEU A 251 -21.48 -13.14 -0.92
C LEU A 251 -20.60 -12.71 -2.10
N GLN A 252 -20.51 -13.54 -3.15
CA GLN A 252 -19.73 -13.23 -4.35
C GLN A 252 -20.22 -11.95 -5.04
N ARG A 253 -21.54 -11.76 -5.14
CA ARG A 253 -22.14 -10.53 -5.70
C ARG A 253 -21.80 -9.30 -4.85
N SER A 254 -21.84 -9.43 -3.52
CA SER A 254 -21.48 -8.36 -2.59
C SER A 254 -20.01 -7.96 -2.74
N GLU A 255 -19.10 -8.94 -2.86
CA GLU A 255 -17.68 -8.71 -3.09
C GLU A 255 -17.44 -8.04 -4.47
N GLN A 256 -18.06 -8.53 -5.52
CA GLN A 256 -17.96 -7.92 -6.84
C GLN A 256 -18.44 -6.46 -6.86
N LEU A 257 -19.54 -6.15 -6.18
CA LEU A 257 -20.02 -4.76 -6.08
C LEU A 257 -19.01 -3.89 -5.30
N LYS A 258 -18.46 -4.38 -4.19
CA LYS A 258 -17.42 -3.67 -3.43
C LYS A 258 -16.16 -3.44 -4.28
N SER A 259 -15.71 -4.45 -5.02
CA SER A 259 -14.58 -4.36 -5.94
C SER A 259 -14.84 -3.34 -7.07
N GLN A 260 -15.99 -3.40 -7.75
CA GLN A 260 -16.36 -2.47 -8.81
C GLN A 260 -16.44 -1.02 -8.32
N TRP A 261 -16.99 -0.78 -7.13
CA TRP A 261 -16.99 0.54 -6.51
C TRP A 261 -15.57 1.00 -6.17
N GLY A 262 -14.74 0.10 -5.64
CA GLY A 262 -13.32 0.34 -5.40
C GLY A 262 -12.59 0.72 -6.69
N GLU A 263 -12.76 -0.05 -7.76
CA GLU A 263 -12.14 0.20 -9.07
C GLU A 263 -12.60 1.53 -9.70
N GLN A 264 -13.88 1.88 -9.61
CA GLN A 264 -14.38 3.15 -10.11
C GLN A 264 -13.84 4.36 -9.32
N LEU A 265 -13.77 4.25 -8.00
CA LEU A 265 -13.13 5.26 -7.16
C LEU A 265 -11.66 5.36 -7.50
N ASP A 266 -10.98 4.22 -7.62
CA ASP A 266 -9.58 4.13 -7.96
C ASP A 266 -9.25 4.77 -9.31
N GLN A 267 -10.03 4.49 -10.36
CA GLN A 267 -9.86 5.13 -11.67
C GLN A 267 -10.05 6.65 -11.61
N ARG A 268 -11.05 7.14 -10.87
CA ARG A 268 -11.28 8.57 -10.67
C ARG A 268 -10.14 9.22 -9.89
N MET A 269 -9.66 8.57 -8.85
CA MET A 269 -8.53 9.03 -8.05
C MET A 269 -7.26 9.04 -8.91
N THR A 270 -6.93 7.97 -9.59
CA THR A 270 -5.74 7.88 -10.46
C THR A 270 -5.75 8.99 -11.53
N SER A 271 -6.89 9.22 -12.18
CA SER A 271 -6.98 10.27 -13.21
C SER A 271 -6.77 11.69 -12.66
N ALA A 272 -7.13 11.95 -11.40
CA ALA A 272 -7.01 13.25 -10.76
C ALA A 272 -5.59 13.57 -10.25
N LEU A 273 -4.77 12.53 -10.01
CA LEU A 273 -3.38 12.67 -9.54
C LEU A 273 -2.34 12.38 -10.60
N ARG A 274 -2.75 11.84 -11.76
CA ARG A 274 -1.78 11.55 -12.82
C ARG A 274 -0.89 12.77 -13.05
N PRO A 275 0.45 12.62 -12.92
CA PRO A 275 1.35 13.74 -13.12
C PRO A 275 1.18 14.31 -14.53
N LEU A 276 0.85 15.59 -14.60
CA LEU A 276 0.64 16.31 -15.86
C LEU A 276 1.29 17.68 -15.76
N LEU A 277 1.97 18.09 -16.82
CA LEU A 277 2.44 19.47 -16.96
C LEU A 277 1.32 20.33 -17.58
N PRO A 278 0.97 21.46 -16.98
CA PRO A 278 -0.01 22.38 -17.53
C PRO A 278 0.48 23.03 -18.83
N ALA A 279 1.79 23.10 -19.01
CA ALA A 279 2.46 23.61 -20.20
C ALA A 279 3.88 23.04 -20.32
N THR A 280 4.37 22.90 -21.53
CA THR A 280 5.75 22.48 -21.81
C THR A 280 6.79 23.61 -21.56
N SER A 281 6.33 24.82 -21.26
CA SER A 281 7.16 25.94 -20.85
C SER A 281 6.53 26.69 -19.67
N ILE A 282 7.29 26.89 -18.60
CA ILE A 282 6.91 27.65 -17.41
C ILE A 282 7.99 28.65 -17.08
N GLY A 283 7.65 29.96 -17.03
CA GLY A 283 8.60 31.00 -16.69
C GLY A 283 9.80 31.13 -17.64
N GLY A 284 9.65 30.65 -18.88
CA GLY A 284 10.72 30.58 -19.89
C GLY A 284 11.50 29.24 -19.91
N TYR A 285 11.38 28.40 -18.86
CA TYR A 285 12.00 27.08 -18.84
C TYR A 285 11.25 26.12 -19.74
N GLN A 286 11.97 25.25 -20.46
CA GLN A 286 11.40 24.11 -21.14
C GLN A 286 11.30 22.92 -20.19
N LEU A 287 10.18 22.22 -20.22
CA LEU A 287 9.87 21.10 -19.35
C LEU A 287 9.43 19.89 -20.18
N ALA A 288 9.89 18.70 -19.80
CA ALA A 288 9.36 17.46 -20.33
C ALA A 288 9.08 16.48 -19.19
N LEU A 289 7.96 15.77 -19.30
CA LEU A 289 7.48 14.84 -18.27
C LEU A 289 7.21 13.49 -18.94
N GLN A 290 7.66 12.42 -18.30
CA GLN A 290 7.26 11.05 -18.61
C GLN A 290 6.85 10.35 -17.33
N THR A 291 5.79 9.56 -17.40
CA THR A 291 5.30 8.78 -16.28
C THR A 291 4.94 7.37 -16.71
N ARG A 292 5.19 6.41 -15.86
CA ARG A 292 4.72 5.03 -15.99
C ARG A 292 4.12 4.62 -14.66
N ALA A 293 2.91 4.09 -14.71
CA ALA A 293 2.26 3.55 -13.52
C ALA A 293 2.58 2.05 -13.41
N ALA A 294 2.87 1.59 -12.21
CA ALA A 294 2.80 0.18 -11.85
C ALA A 294 1.38 -0.36 -12.10
N THR A 295 1.16 -1.66 -12.05
CA THR A 295 -0.10 -2.34 -12.45
C THR A 295 -1.37 -1.73 -11.86
N VAL A 296 -1.31 -1.20 -10.64
CA VAL A 296 -2.41 -0.48 -9.98
C VAL A 296 -2.08 1.00 -9.82
N GLY A 297 -0.82 1.41 -9.93
CA GLY A 297 -0.19 2.72 -9.96
C GLY A 297 -0.86 3.87 -9.19
N GLY A 298 -0.10 4.84 -8.73
CA GLY A 298 -0.65 6.09 -8.23
C GLY A 298 -0.09 6.62 -6.91
N GLY A 299 1.07 6.14 -6.45
CA GLY A 299 1.86 6.77 -5.38
C GLY A 299 2.49 8.09 -5.82
N ASP A 300 2.92 8.15 -7.08
CA ASP A 300 3.54 9.33 -7.67
C ASP A 300 2.55 10.46 -7.96
N PHE A 301 2.91 11.69 -7.62
CA PHE A 301 2.16 12.87 -8.02
C PHE A 301 3.06 14.05 -8.37
N LEU A 302 2.60 14.90 -9.27
CA LEU A 302 3.23 16.18 -9.61
C LEU A 302 2.20 17.30 -9.46
N LEU A 303 2.52 18.29 -8.65
CA LEU A 303 1.73 19.52 -8.54
C LEU A 303 2.52 20.68 -9.14
N VAL A 304 1.82 21.50 -9.90
CA VAL A 304 2.40 22.71 -10.49
C VAL A 304 1.54 23.90 -10.10
N LYS A 305 2.16 24.91 -9.51
CA LYS A 305 1.52 26.17 -9.18
C LYS A 305 2.48 27.32 -9.46
N ASP A 306 2.12 28.15 -10.42
CA ASP A 306 2.95 29.24 -10.92
C ASP A 306 4.33 28.74 -11.39
N ARG A 307 5.39 29.00 -10.63
CA ARG A 307 6.78 28.57 -10.88
C ARG A 307 7.26 27.50 -9.89
N VAL A 308 6.39 27.02 -9.03
CA VAL A 308 6.70 25.95 -8.07
C VAL A 308 6.18 24.63 -8.61
N LEU A 309 7.08 23.63 -8.68
CA LEU A 309 6.75 22.26 -8.99
C LEU A 309 7.00 21.41 -7.75
N TRP A 310 6.10 20.49 -7.48
CA TRP A 310 6.19 19.60 -6.33
C TRP A 310 6.01 18.17 -6.78
N LEU A 311 7.09 17.39 -6.74
CA LEU A 311 7.09 15.96 -7.05
C LEU A 311 7.05 15.20 -5.74
N GLY A 312 6.16 14.22 -5.60
CA GLY A 312 6.04 13.37 -4.44
C GLY A 312 5.81 11.92 -4.87
N ASP A 313 6.30 11.02 -4.04
CA ASP A 313 6.14 9.59 -4.17
C ASP A 313 5.79 9.02 -2.79
N VAL A 314 4.60 8.41 -2.71
CA VAL A 314 4.06 7.81 -1.49
C VAL A 314 4.39 6.32 -1.51
N MET A 315 4.98 5.85 -0.42
CA MET A 315 5.35 4.44 -0.28
C MET A 315 4.17 3.50 -0.51
N GLY A 316 4.35 2.54 -1.42
CA GLY A 316 3.33 1.57 -1.82
C GLY A 316 2.77 1.86 -3.22
N HIS A 317 2.11 0.86 -3.80
CA HIS A 317 1.57 0.90 -5.17
C HIS A 317 0.12 0.40 -5.22
N ASP A 318 -0.58 0.45 -4.08
CA ASP A 318 -1.96 -0.01 -3.92
C ASP A 318 -2.96 1.16 -3.76
N ALA A 319 -4.22 0.84 -3.51
CA ALA A 319 -5.28 1.83 -3.31
C ALA A 319 -5.04 2.72 -2.07
N GLU A 320 -4.27 2.25 -1.09
CA GLU A 320 -3.92 3.00 0.11
C GLU A 320 -2.89 4.09 -0.21
N ALA A 321 -1.84 3.76 -0.98
CA ALA A 321 -0.87 4.74 -1.47
C ALA A 321 -1.55 5.86 -2.27
N LYS A 322 -2.51 5.53 -3.15
CA LYS A 322 -3.33 6.51 -3.88
C LYS A 322 -4.12 7.42 -2.95
N PHE A 323 -4.77 6.87 -1.94
CA PHE A 323 -5.51 7.66 -0.96
C PHE A 323 -4.60 8.69 -0.29
N PHE A 324 -3.42 8.28 0.17
CA PHE A 324 -2.46 9.17 0.80
C PHE A 324 -1.87 10.18 -0.18
N ALA A 325 -1.58 9.79 -1.42
CA ALA A 325 -1.15 10.72 -2.46
C ALA A 325 -2.18 11.85 -2.68
N HIS A 326 -3.50 11.51 -2.65
CA HIS A 326 -4.56 12.52 -2.68
C HIS A 326 -4.59 13.41 -1.45
N ALA A 327 -4.41 12.85 -0.24
CA ALA A 327 -4.36 13.62 1.00
C ALA A 327 -3.20 14.61 0.98
N TYR A 328 -2.01 14.16 0.61
CA TYR A 328 -0.83 15.01 0.44
C TYR A 328 -1.02 16.07 -0.65
N ALA A 329 -1.52 15.68 -1.82
CA ALA A 329 -1.78 16.62 -2.89
C ALA A 329 -2.82 17.70 -2.51
N GLY A 330 -3.85 17.32 -1.75
CA GLY A 330 -4.83 18.27 -1.21
C GLY A 330 -4.21 19.27 -0.25
N TYR A 331 -3.40 18.78 0.71
CA TYR A 331 -2.68 19.61 1.66
C TYR A 331 -1.72 20.58 0.93
N LEU A 332 -0.92 20.06 0.01
CA LEU A 332 0.06 20.87 -0.74
C LEU A 332 -0.59 21.92 -1.65
N ARG A 333 -1.74 21.60 -2.28
CA ARG A 333 -2.51 22.60 -3.03
C ARG A 333 -2.96 23.75 -2.11
N GLY A 334 -3.43 23.43 -0.91
CA GLY A 334 -3.77 24.44 0.10
C GLY A 334 -2.54 25.27 0.49
N LEU A 335 -1.42 24.63 0.79
CA LEU A 335 -0.16 25.29 1.13
C LEU A 335 0.32 26.25 0.03
N LEU A 336 0.32 25.80 -1.23
CA LEU A 336 0.77 26.60 -2.37
C LEU A 336 -0.18 27.76 -2.73
N THR A 337 -1.43 27.74 -2.24
CA THR A 337 -2.37 28.85 -2.45
C THR A 337 -2.32 29.92 -1.35
N ALA A 338 -1.66 29.66 -0.23
CA ALA A 338 -1.48 30.64 0.84
C ALA A 338 -0.60 31.81 0.34
N HIS A 339 -1.13 33.03 0.41
CA HIS A 339 -0.49 34.22 -0.19
C HIS A 339 0.71 34.74 0.62
N ASP A 340 0.76 34.48 1.93
CA ASP A 340 1.76 35.05 2.85
C ASP A 340 2.97 34.15 3.11
N LEU A 341 3.08 33.02 2.38
CA LEU A 341 4.18 32.07 2.57
C LEU A 341 5.35 32.43 1.65
N GLU A 342 6.53 32.54 2.27
CA GLU A 342 7.79 32.50 1.53
C GLU A 342 7.91 31.15 0.80
N ARG A 343 8.02 31.22 -0.53
CA ARG A 343 8.00 30.03 -1.41
C ARG A 343 9.37 29.34 -1.53
N ALA A 344 10.30 29.62 -0.65
CA ALA A 344 11.59 28.95 -0.63
C ALA A 344 11.39 27.42 -0.42
N PRO A 345 11.94 26.55 -1.29
CA PRO A 345 11.70 25.12 -1.26
C PRO A 345 11.94 24.45 0.09
N ALA A 346 13.04 24.79 0.78
CA ALA A 346 13.33 24.23 2.12
C ALA A 346 12.29 24.64 3.17
N ARG A 347 11.79 25.88 3.11
CA ARG A 347 10.73 26.38 4.01
C ARG A 347 9.43 25.61 3.82
N LEU A 348 9.01 25.41 2.56
CA LEU A 348 7.81 24.68 2.22
C LEU A 348 7.90 23.22 2.69
N LEU A 349 9.07 22.56 2.54
CA LEU A 349 9.30 21.22 3.05
C LEU A 349 9.25 21.14 4.57
N THR A 350 9.79 22.16 5.28
CA THR A 350 9.68 22.19 6.76
C THR A 350 8.23 22.28 7.20
N ILE A 351 7.41 23.10 6.54
CA ILE A 351 5.98 23.23 6.86
C ILE A 351 5.26 21.90 6.60
N LEU A 352 5.49 21.26 5.46
CA LEU A 352 4.95 19.94 5.16
C LEU A 352 5.35 18.92 6.23
N SER A 353 6.66 18.85 6.56
CA SER A 353 7.16 17.86 7.50
C SER A 353 6.57 18.02 8.90
N ASN A 354 6.40 19.24 9.37
CA ASN A 354 5.73 19.51 10.65
C ASN A 354 4.24 19.13 10.62
N ALA A 355 3.56 19.35 9.50
CA ALA A 355 2.19 18.90 9.32
C ALA A 355 2.08 17.36 9.37
N VAL A 356 2.95 16.67 8.64
CA VAL A 356 3.00 15.19 8.64
C VAL A 356 3.30 14.65 10.04
N HIS A 357 4.21 15.30 10.78
CA HIS A 357 4.55 14.89 12.15
C HIS A 357 3.38 15.03 13.13
N SER A 358 2.54 16.05 12.95
CA SER A 358 1.44 16.39 13.88
C SER A 358 0.09 15.81 13.47
N ASP A 359 -0.10 15.43 12.21
CA ASP A 359 -1.35 14.91 11.68
C ASP A 359 -1.32 13.37 11.58
N PRO A 360 -2.14 12.64 12.39
CA PRO A 360 -2.17 11.19 12.35
C PRO A 360 -2.53 10.57 10.99
N LEU A 361 -3.30 11.30 10.16
CA LEU A 361 -3.65 10.83 8.82
C LEU A 361 -2.44 10.92 7.89
N LEU A 362 -1.79 12.07 7.80
CA LEU A 362 -0.62 12.25 6.95
C LEU A 362 0.57 11.42 7.44
N GLY A 363 0.73 11.26 8.75
CA GLY A 363 1.77 10.44 9.37
C GLY A 363 1.59 8.93 9.25
N ALA A 364 0.45 8.45 8.71
CA ALA A 364 0.17 7.02 8.59
C ALA A 364 0.92 6.32 7.44
N THR A 365 1.60 7.08 6.56
CA THR A 365 2.42 6.54 5.47
C THR A 365 3.70 7.35 5.28
N LEU A 366 4.67 6.78 4.57
CA LEU A 366 5.90 7.46 4.22
C LEU A 366 5.76 8.15 2.85
N LEU A 367 6.36 9.33 2.76
CA LEU A 367 6.42 10.14 1.55
C LEU A 367 7.86 10.52 1.26
N THR A 368 8.35 10.27 0.04
CA THR A 368 9.51 10.96 -0.49
C THR A 368 9.07 12.15 -1.33
N THR A 369 9.73 13.29 -1.25
CA THR A 369 9.24 14.45 -1.99
C THR A 369 10.31 15.49 -2.29
N LEU A 370 10.06 16.25 -3.35
CA LEU A 370 10.93 17.29 -3.90
C LEU A 370 10.11 18.53 -4.24
N CYS A 371 10.53 19.67 -3.71
CA CYS A 371 9.99 20.97 -4.07
C CYS A 371 10.99 21.74 -4.94
N ILE A 372 10.56 22.23 -6.11
CA ILE A 372 11.38 22.92 -7.10
C ILE A 372 10.78 24.32 -7.33
N GLU A 373 11.61 25.34 -7.36
CA GLU A 373 11.23 26.69 -7.75
C GLU A 373 12.01 27.13 -9.00
N LEU A 374 11.29 27.53 -10.03
CA LEU A 374 11.84 28.09 -11.27
C LEU A 374 11.98 29.62 -11.13
N GLY A 375 13.17 30.10 -10.79
CA GLY A 375 13.48 31.51 -10.61
C GLY A 375 13.56 32.29 -11.94
N ASN A 376 14.17 33.44 -11.91
CA ASN A 376 14.46 34.23 -13.11
C ASN A 376 15.82 33.84 -13.70
N GLU A 377 16.02 34.13 -15.00
CA GLU A 377 17.33 34.05 -15.69
C GLU A 377 18.05 32.71 -15.59
N GLY A 378 17.33 31.58 -15.57
CA GLY A 378 17.91 30.22 -15.49
C GLY A 378 18.22 29.74 -14.08
N ARG A 379 17.85 30.48 -13.04
CA ARG A 379 18.02 30.07 -11.63
C ARG A 379 16.97 29.02 -11.23
N VAL A 380 17.40 27.83 -10.87
CA VAL A 380 16.54 26.76 -10.33
C VAL A 380 16.94 26.49 -8.90
N GLN A 381 15.98 26.54 -7.98
CA GLN A 381 16.15 26.15 -6.59
C GLN A 381 15.32 24.91 -6.30
N TRP A 382 15.84 24.04 -5.44
CA TRP A 382 15.08 22.88 -4.98
C TRP A 382 15.49 22.44 -3.57
N ALA A 383 14.58 21.76 -2.92
CA ALA A 383 14.87 21.04 -1.68
C ALA A 383 14.24 19.65 -1.75
N SER A 384 14.93 18.67 -1.20
CA SER A 384 14.56 17.26 -1.24
C SER A 384 14.37 16.71 0.17
N ALA A 385 13.33 15.90 0.35
CA ALA A 385 13.02 15.17 1.56
C ALA A 385 12.92 13.68 1.23
N GLY A 386 14.02 12.93 1.42
CA GLY A 386 14.13 11.51 1.11
C GLY A 386 14.14 11.17 -0.39
N HIS A 387 13.94 12.14 -1.27
CA HIS A 387 13.83 11.93 -2.72
C HIS A 387 15.20 11.87 -3.38
N PRO A 388 15.40 11.12 -4.49
CA PRO A 388 16.67 11.05 -5.19
C PRO A 388 17.22 12.43 -5.58
N ALA A 389 18.52 12.62 -5.43
CA ALA A 389 19.16 13.88 -5.82
C ALA A 389 19.22 13.97 -7.35
N PRO A 390 18.87 15.14 -7.95
CA PRO A 390 18.79 15.31 -9.40
C PRO A 390 20.15 15.23 -10.09
N TRP A 391 20.13 14.90 -11.38
CA TRP A 391 21.31 15.01 -12.23
C TRP A 391 21.31 16.32 -13.01
N LEU A 392 22.46 16.96 -12.99
CA LEU A 392 22.78 18.04 -13.92
C LEU A 392 23.44 17.41 -15.16
N VAL A 393 22.77 17.57 -16.29
CA VAL A 393 23.25 17.14 -17.60
C VAL A 393 23.69 18.36 -18.38
N GLY A 394 24.91 18.37 -18.86
CA GLY A 394 25.48 19.42 -19.69
C GLY A 394 26.23 18.81 -20.89
N PRO A 395 26.81 19.67 -21.78
CA PRO A 395 27.56 19.19 -22.94
C PRO A 395 28.72 18.26 -22.51
N GLY A 396 28.56 16.97 -22.79
CA GLY A 396 29.55 15.92 -22.47
C GLY A 396 29.76 15.64 -20.98
N THR A 397 28.88 16.13 -20.09
CA THR A 397 29.02 15.94 -18.65
C THR A 397 27.69 15.59 -17.99
N ILE A 398 27.75 14.70 -17.03
CA ILE A 398 26.61 14.40 -16.16
C ILE A 398 27.09 14.20 -14.72
N ARG A 399 26.40 14.79 -13.78
CA ARG A 399 26.73 14.65 -12.36
C ARG A 399 25.49 14.81 -11.50
N GLN A 400 25.46 14.09 -10.38
CA GLN A 400 24.48 14.30 -9.34
C GLN A 400 24.75 15.64 -8.63
N VAL A 401 23.70 16.39 -8.30
CA VAL A 401 23.80 17.71 -7.68
C VAL A 401 22.80 17.85 -6.54
N GLY A 402 23.23 18.62 -5.51
CA GLY A 402 22.42 18.86 -4.33
C GLY A 402 22.49 17.75 -3.29
N VAL A 403 21.79 17.99 -2.19
CA VAL A 403 21.67 17.06 -1.06
C VAL A 403 20.20 16.83 -0.76
N THR A 404 19.88 15.62 -0.26
CA THR A 404 18.56 15.28 0.23
C THR A 404 18.51 15.46 1.75
N GLY A 405 17.32 15.78 2.28
CA GLY A 405 17.03 15.86 3.70
C GLY A 405 16.28 14.61 4.21
N PRO A 406 15.89 14.62 5.50
CA PRO A 406 15.11 13.53 6.09
C PRO A 406 13.73 13.40 5.44
N LEU A 407 13.12 12.21 5.60
CA LEU A 407 11.71 12.01 5.22
C LEU A 407 10.80 12.95 6.02
N PRO A 408 9.70 13.46 5.42
CA PRO A 408 8.74 14.29 6.14
C PRO A 408 8.14 13.54 7.33
N GLY A 409 7.93 14.25 8.44
CA GLY A 409 7.23 13.72 9.61
C GLY A 409 8.08 12.90 10.59
N LEU A 410 9.29 12.47 10.24
CA LEU A 410 10.13 11.65 11.12
C LEU A 410 10.52 12.36 12.44
N ARG A 411 10.65 13.68 12.41
CA ARG A 411 10.98 14.50 13.59
C ARG A 411 10.36 15.89 13.49
N PRO A 412 10.12 16.58 14.61
CA PRO A 412 9.68 17.97 14.59
C PRO A 412 10.80 18.87 14.08
N ASP A 413 10.43 19.95 13.41
CA ASP A 413 11.31 21.02 12.89
C ASP A 413 12.58 20.53 12.18
N PRO A 414 12.44 19.66 11.15
CA PRO A 414 13.60 19.21 10.40
C PRO A 414 14.22 20.35 9.60
N HIS A 415 15.53 20.31 9.47
CA HIS A 415 16.27 21.27 8.66
C HIS A 415 16.44 20.71 7.24
N PHE A 416 15.88 21.42 6.24
CA PHE A 416 16.08 21.14 4.82
C PHE A 416 17.02 22.18 4.21
N VAL A 417 17.80 21.77 3.21
CA VAL A 417 18.72 22.63 2.49
C VAL A 417 18.10 23.03 1.16
N THR A 418 18.03 24.33 0.88
CA THR A 418 17.73 24.80 -0.48
C THR A 418 19.00 24.70 -1.33
N ASN A 419 18.97 23.77 -2.28
CA ASN A 419 19.99 23.67 -3.32
C ASN A 419 19.67 24.66 -4.43
N GLU A 420 20.69 25.17 -5.12
CA GLU A 420 20.54 26.15 -6.16
C GLU A 420 21.45 25.90 -7.34
N ARG A 421 20.95 26.13 -8.54
CA ARG A 421 21.75 26.09 -9.77
C ARG A 421 21.32 27.18 -10.73
N GLN A 422 22.30 27.90 -11.25
CA GLN A 422 22.16 28.74 -12.44
C GLN A 422 22.40 27.87 -13.67
N LEU A 423 21.33 27.48 -14.38
CA LEU A 423 21.41 26.71 -15.60
C LEU A 423 21.96 27.56 -16.73
N LYS A 424 22.90 27.00 -17.47
CA LYS A 424 23.44 27.59 -18.70
C LYS A 424 22.71 27.04 -19.92
N PRO A 425 22.73 27.73 -21.07
CA PRO A 425 22.27 27.17 -22.34
C PRO A 425 22.90 25.79 -22.60
N GLY A 426 22.08 24.78 -22.93
CA GLY A 426 22.51 23.40 -23.10
C GLY A 426 22.68 22.58 -21.82
N GLU A 427 22.43 23.16 -20.64
CA GLU A 427 22.31 22.41 -19.39
C GLU A 427 20.83 22.11 -19.07
N LEU A 428 20.57 20.96 -18.45
CA LEU A 428 19.27 20.58 -17.92
C LEU A 428 19.42 19.88 -16.57
N LEU A 429 18.37 19.95 -15.75
CA LEU A 429 18.20 19.15 -14.55
C LEU A 429 17.21 18.01 -14.84
N LEU A 430 17.59 16.82 -14.40
CA LEU A 430 16.80 15.60 -14.50
C LEU A 430 16.41 15.18 -13.08
N PHE A 431 15.11 15.22 -12.79
CA PHE A 431 14.48 14.78 -11.54
C PHE A 431 13.69 13.51 -11.81
N TRP A 432 13.70 12.57 -10.87
CA TRP A 432 12.95 11.30 -11.01
C TRP A 432 12.52 10.72 -9.66
N THR A 433 11.45 9.93 -9.65
CA THR A 433 11.09 9.05 -8.53
C THR A 433 11.92 7.78 -8.57
N ASP A 434 12.10 7.10 -7.43
CA ASP A 434 13.02 5.97 -7.30
C ASP A 434 12.67 4.79 -8.21
N GLY A 435 11.39 4.63 -8.61
CA GLY A 435 10.97 3.62 -9.58
C GLY A 435 11.74 3.61 -10.91
N LEU A 436 12.36 4.75 -11.33
CA LEU A 436 13.18 4.79 -12.55
C LEU A 436 14.42 3.89 -12.47
N LEU A 437 15.03 3.78 -11.29
CA LEU A 437 16.24 2.99 -11.03
C LEU A 437 15.99 1.93 -9.94
N ASP A 438 14.71 1.58 -9.68
CA ASP A 438 14.38 0.53 -8.73
C ASP A 438 14.79 -0.83 -9.29
N SER A 439 15.90 -1.34 -8.79
CA SER A 439 16.36 -2.70 -9.01
C SER A 439 16.75 -3.33 -7.67
N ARG A 440 16.27 -4.56 -7.47
CA ARG A 440 16.61 -5.38 -6.30
C ARG A 440 18.06 -5.82 -6.27
N ASP A 441 18.82 -5.63 -7.38
CA ASP A 441 20.21 -5.98 -7.51
C ASP A 441 21.07 -4.72 -7.65
N ALA A 442 21.98 -4.49 -6.71
CA ALA A 442 22.88 -3.33 -6.73
C ALA A 442 23.75 -3.27 -7.99
N ALA A 443 24.22 -4.41 -8.53
CA ALA A 443 25.00 -4.45 -9.75
C ALA A 443 24.14 -4.15 -10.99
N GLU A 444 22.87 -4.54 -10.98
CA GLU A 444 21.91 -4.20 -12.02
C GLU A 444 21.55 -2.70 -11.97
N ARG A 445 21.29 -2.16 -10.78
CA ARG A 445 21.07 -0.72 -10.56
C ARG A 445 22.22 0.11 -11.08
N GLN A 446 23.46 -0.28 -10.80
CA GLN A 446 24.66 0.42 -11.29
C GLN A 446 24.77 0.35 -12.82
N ARG A 447 24.42 -0.79 -13.45
CA ARG A 447 24.35 -0.93 -14.92
C ARG A 447 23.29 -0.02 -15.51
N TRP A 448 22.10 0.03 -14.92
CA TRP A 448 21.00 0.90 -15.35
C TRP A 448 21.38 2.38 -15.24
N GLU A 449 22.00 2.76 -14.14
CA GLU A 449 22.50 4.12 -13.94
C GLU A 449 23.53 4.50 -15.02
N SER A 450 24.45 3.59 -15.37
CA SER A 450 25.46 3.82 -16.42
C SER A 450 24.82 3.97 -17.80
N GLN A 451 23.85 3.14 -18.14
CA GLN A 451 23.12 3.21 -19.40
C GLN A 451 22.28 4.49 -19.50
N LEU A 452 21.62 4.88 -18.42
CA LEU A 452 20.85 6.12 -18.37
C LEU A 452 21.75 7.35 -18.57
N LYS A 453 22.95 7.36 -17.97
CA LYS A 453 23.97 8.40 -18.21
C LYS A 453 24.39 8.44 -19.67
N GLU A 454 24.63 7.29 -20.32
CA GLU A 454 24.96 7.23 -21.74
C GLU A 454 23.84 7.79 -22.63
N ILE A 455 22.56 7.46 -22.32
CA ILE A 455 21.42 8.01 -23.05
C ILE A 455 21.39 9.53 -22.92
N CYS A 456 21.60 10.07 -21.72
CA CYS A 456 21.61 11.51 -21.50
C CYS A 456 22.74 12.22 -22.28
N LEU A 457 23.92 11.62 -22.36
CA LEU A 457 25.08 12.20 -23.02
C LEU A 457 25.01 12.10 -24.56
N THR A 458 24.31 11.10 -25.09
CA THR A 458 24.21 10.85 -26.54
C THR A 458 22.94 11.44 -27.17
N SER A 459 22.04 12.00 -26.37
CA SER A 459 20.82 12.61 -26.89
C SER A 459 21.09 14.02 -27.44
N GLY A 460 20.39 14.37 -28.51
CA GLY A 460 20.38 15.72 -29.04
C GLY A 460 19.71 16.74 -28.11
N PRO A 461 19.67 18.01 -28.48
CA PRO A 461 19.20 19.10 -27.63
C PRO A 461 17.68 19.10 -27.37
N CYS A 462 16.90 18.23 -28.02
CA CYS A 462 15.46 18.19 -27.84
C CYS A 462 15.07 17.47 -26.55
N LEU A 463 14.52 18.23 -25.60
CA LEU A 463 14.13 17.75 -24.26
C LEU A 463 13.08 16.64 -24.31
N GLU A 464 12.07 16.77 -25.19
CA GLU A 464 11.03 15.75 -25.38
C GLU A 464 11.59 14.44 -25.93
N GLN A 465 12.53 14.52 -26.89
CA GLN A 465 13.18 13.33 -27.45
C GLN A 465 14.01 12.61 -26.39
N LEU A 466 14.74 13.34 -25.55
CA LEU A 466 15.47 12.76 -24.43
C LEU A 466 14.52 12.04 -23.46
N ALA A 467 13.45 12.71 -23.06
CA ALA A 467 12.44 12.14 -22.15
C ALA A 467 11.82 10.86 -22.72
N HIS A 468 11.46 10.85 -24.01
CA HIS A 468 10.94 9.66 -24.68
C HIS A 468 11.97 8.53 -24.82
N ARG A 469 13.25 8.83 -25.07
CA ARG A 469 14.31 7.82 -25.11
C ARG A 469 14.49 7.15 -23.75
N ILE A 470 14.48 7.92 -22.67
CA ILE A 470 14.58 7.39 -21.32
C ILE A 470 13.36 6.51 -21.01
N ALA A 471 12.14 6.99 -21.33
CA ALA A 471 10.93 6.21 -21.12
C ALA A 471 10.92 4.90 -21.90
N ARG A 472 11.33 4.90 -23.17
CA ARG A 472 11.48 3.68 -23.99
C ARG A 472 12.53 2.74 -23.41
N TRP A 473 13.68 3.28 -22.99
CA TRP A 473 14.73 2.50 -22.33
C TRP A 473 14.21 1.83 -21.06
N PHE A 474 13.35 2.51 -20.29
CA PHE A 474 12.68 1.98 -19.12
C PHE A 474 11.70 0.86 -19.53
N ASP A 475 10.80 1.11 -20.48
CA ASP A 475 9.80 0.14 -20.97
C ASP A 475 10.44 -1.17 -21.48
N GLU A 476 11.60 -1.11 -22.15
CA GLU A 476 12.32 -2.28 -22.67
C GLU A 476 12.91 -3.19 -21.56
N ARG A 477 13.00 -2.72 -20.33
CA ARG A 477 13.59 -3.44 -19.18
C ARG A 477 12.57 -4.02 -18.23
N ILE A 478 11.38 -3.49 -18.26
CA ILE A 478 10.29 -3.98 -17.43
C ILE A 478 9.62 -5.13 -18.17
N ASN A 479 9.99 -6.36 -17.81
CA ASN A 479 9.25 -7.56 -18.22
C ASN A 479 7.96 -7.63 -17.39
N ASP A 480 6.83 -7.18 -17.96
CA ASP A 480 5.43 -7.34 -17.54
C ASP A 480 5.01 -6.89 -16.11
N ALA A 481 5.91 -6.41 -15.28
CA ALA A 481 5.55 -5.85 -13.97
C ALA A 481 6.52 -4.73 -13.60
N ALA A 482 6.12 -3.49 -13.80
CA ALA A 482 6.75 -2.35 -13.12
C ALA A 482 6.69 -2.62 -11.61
N LEU A 483 7.85 -2.58 -10.97
CA LEU A 483 7.95 -2.82 -9.53
C LEU A 483 7.39 -1.64 -8.75
N ASP A 484 7.50 -0.42 -9.31
CA ASP A 484 7.01 0.82 -8.73
C ASP A 484 6.63 1.84 -9.82
N ASP A 485 5.92 2.91 -9.43
CA ASP A 485 5.61 4.03 -10.31
C ASP A 485 6.89 4.78 -10.71
N MET A 486 6.95 5.24 -11.96
CA MET A 486 8.07 6.02 -12.46
C MET A 486 7.60 7.38 -12.94
N THR A 487 8.18 8.43 -12.38
CA THR A 487 8.01 9.81 -12.85
C THR A 487 9.37 10.44 -13.15
N LEU A 488 9.52 10.95 -14.36
CA LEU A 488 10.72 11.62 -14.87
C LEU A 488 10.33 13.05 -15.26
N LEU A 489 10.99 14.04 -14.66
CA LEU A 489 10.83 15.47 -14.98
C LEU A 489 12.17 16.05 -15.45
N LEU A 490 12.19 16.61 -16.65
CA LEU A 490 13.32 17.34 -17.20
C LEU A 490 13.04 18.84 -17.18
N VAL A 491 14.03 19.64 -16.76
CA VAL A 491 13.96 21.11 -16.71
C VAL A 491 15.19 21.69 -17.41
N ALA A 492 14.99 22.39 -18.51
CA ALA A 492 16.07 23.03 -19.27
C ALA A 492 16.04 24.57 -19.17
N CYS A 493 17.20 25.18 -19.41
CA CYS A 493 17.39 26.62 -19.37
C CYS A 493 16.46 27.36 -20.34
N PRO A 494 15.97 28.57 -20.00
CA PRO A 494 15.29 29.46 -20.95
C PRO A 494 16.17 29.74 -22.16
N GLY A 495 15.62 29.58 -23.36
CA GLY A 495 16.32 29.98 -24.61
C GLY A 495 17.42 29.01 -25.07
N ALA A 496 17.39 27.72 -24.71
CA ALA A 496 18.27 26.71 -25.27
C ALA A 496 17.76 26.21 -26.64
#